data_01ed0e5d3adb109e60de08c3926f6d37
#
_entry.id   01ed0e5d3adb109e60de08c3926f6d37
#
_cell.length_a   1.000
_cell.length_b   1.000
_cell.length_c   1.000
_cell.angle_alpha   90.00
_cell.angle_beta   90.00
_cell.angle_gamma   90.00
#
_symmetry.space_group_name_H-M   'P 1'
#
loop_
_entity.id
_entity.type
_entity.pdbx_description
1 polymer ?
#
loop_
_entity_poly.entity_id
_entity_poly.type
_entity_poly.pdbx_seq_one_letter_code
_entity_poly.pdbx_strand_id
1 'polypeptide(L)'
;MNLKEAFRYQNKLQRLMDDAHSILSRDRNITKVENTHLRHKVMAEVEDETTVDTPDTEYAEQITNVVILLMYLLDQREKLSAAIRAAKRDLTIDFDGEVSLNSKRQDYAKLFKHMGEIRSSEVIMPGMGSGYRFNAEGNQVTYRCDLKKVITINFDRNKVKKFAASLNKQADTISAELDKCLVNTEVAFEPPFDVNDTFADAFEAFLAA
;
A
#
# COMPACT_ATOMS: atom_id res chain seq x y z
N MET A 1 -22.74 9.41 -6.52
CA MET A 1 -21.96 9.14 -5.29
C MET A 1 -21.00 10.28 -5.03
N ASN A 2 -20.53 10.46 -3.76
CA ASN A 2 -19.51 11.47 -3.50
C ASN A 2 -18.09 10.96 -3.83
N LEU A 3 -17.10 11.88 -3.85
CA LEU A 3 -15.72 11.55 -4.23
C LEU A 3 -15.07 10.50 -3.29
N LYS A 4 -15.39 10.52 -1.99
CA LYS A 4 -14.91 9.53 -1.02
C LYS A 4 -15.47 8.12 -1.31
N GLU A 5 -16.75 8.05 -1.63
CA GLU A 5 -17.41 6.80 -2.03
C GLU A 5 -16.83 6.28 -3.35
N ALA A 6 -16.58 7.18 -4.31
CA ALA A 6 -15.97 6.85 -5.59
C ALA A 6 -14.58 6.23 -5.42
N PHE A 7 -13.72 6.76 -4.53
CA PHE A 7 -12.42 6.14 -4.22
C PHE A 7 -12.57 4.79 -3.51
N ARG A 8 -13.54 4.66 -2.59
CA ARG A 8 -13.82 3.36 -1.95
C ARG A 8 -14.26 2.33 -2.99
N TYR A 9 -15.12 2.74 -3.92
CA TYR A 9 -15.61 1.87 -4.98
C TYR A 9 -14.51 1.53 -5.99
N GLN A 10 -13.60 2.45 -6.26
CA GLN A 10 -12.42 2.22 -7.06
C GLN A 10 -11.55 1.08 -6.49
N ASN A 11 -11.36 1.07 -5.15
CA ASN A 11 -10.64 -0.02 -4.47
C ASN A 11 -11.43 -1.33 -4.48
N LYS A 12 -12.76 -1.28 -4.47
CA LYS A 12 -13.62 -2.45 -4.62
C LYS A 12 -13.42 -3.11 -5.98
N LEU A 13 -13.52 -2.34 -7.06
CA LEU A 13 -13.28 -2.86 -8.42
C LEU A 13 -11.88 -3.46 -8.56
N GLN A 14 -10.88 -2.82 -7.96
CA GLN A 14 -9.51 -3.37 -7.96
C GLN A 14 -9.44 -4.74 -7.30
N ARG A 15 -10.06 -4.92 -6.12
CA ARG A 15 -10.09 -6.22 -5.43
C ARG A 15 -10.77 -7.30 -6.28
N LEU A 16 -11.92 -6.98 -6.88
CA LEU A 16 -12.60 -7.94 -7.75
C LEU A 16 -11.76 -8.35 -8.96
N MET A 17 -11.00 -7.41 -9.54
CA MET A 17 -10.05 -7.72 -10.62
C MET A 17 -8.88 -8.58 -10.11
N ASP A 18 -8.36 -8.31 -8.91
CA ASP A 18 -7.28 -9.08 -8.30
C ASP A 18 -7.74 -10.51 -7.99
N ASP A 19 -8.98 -10.70 -7.53
CA ASP A 19 -9.60 -12.00 -7.30
C ASP A 19 -9.74 -12.79 -8.61
N ALA A 20 -10.29 -12.17 -9.67
CA ALA A 20 -10.37 -12.76 -11.00
C ALA A 20 -8.98 -13.16 -11.53
N HIS A 21 -8.00 -12.26 -11.40
CA HIS A 21 -6.61 -12.53 -11.80
C HIS A 21 -6.03 -13.71 -11.02
N SER A 22 -6.28 -13.80 -9.71
CA SER A 22 -5.80 -14.91 -8.87
C SER A 22 -6.38 -16.25 -9.31
N ILE A 23 -7.64 -16.29 -9.76
CA ILE A 23 -8.28 -17.49 -10.31
C ILE A 23 -7.63 -17.88 -11.64
N LEU A 24 -7.49 -16.91 -12.56
CA LEU A 24 -7.03 -17.13 -13.93
C LEU A 24 -5.53 -17.39 -14.06
N SER A 25 -4.72 -16.92 -13.11
CA SER A 25 -3.26 -17.08 -13.13
C SER A 25 -2.75 -18.46 -12.73
N ARG A 26 -3.65 -19.35 -12.27
CA ARG A 26 -3.29 -20.71 -11.88
C ARG A 26 -3.65 -21.68 -12.98
N ASP A 27 -2.67 -22.29 -13.63
CA ASP A 27 -2.87 -23.25 -14.73
C ASP A 27 -3.86 -24.35 -14.35
N ARG A 28 -3.82 -24.85 -13.11
CA ARG A 28 -4.72 -25.87 -12.58
C ARG A 28 -6.20 -25.46 -12.60
N ASN A 29 -6.48 -24.16 -12.49
CA ASN A 29 -7.86 -23.66 -12.55
C ASN A 29 -8.40 -23.54 -13.98
N ILE A 30 -7.52 -23.37 -14.95
CA ILE A 30 -7.87 -23.06 -16.34
C ILE A 30 -7.63 -24.26 -17.29
N THR A 31 -7.09 -25.38 -16.77
CA THR A 31 -6.84 -26.60 -17.52
C THR A 31 -7.57 -27.76 -16.88
N LYS A 32 -8.02 -28.71 -17.71
CA LYS A 32 -8.50 -30.00 -17.27
C LYS A 32 -7.42 -31.03 -17.53
N VAL A 33 -7.00 -31.73 -16.50
CA VAL A 33 -5.98 -32.78 -16.60
C VAL A 33 -6.61 -34.13 -16.37
N GLU A 34 -6.46 -35.02 -17.36
CA GLU A 34 -6.88 -36.43 -17.28
C GLU A 34 -5.64 -37.30 -17.37
N ASN A 35 -5.41 -38.12 -16.36
CA ASN A 35 -4.30 -39.05 -16.29
C ASN A 35 -4.81 -40.46 -16.52
N THR A 36 -4.45 -41.08 -17.66
CA THR A 36 -4.81 -42.48 -17.96
C THR A 36 -3.62 -43.39 -17.73
N HIS A 37 -3.72 -44.26 -16.75
CA HIS A 37 -2.75 -45.30 -16.48
C HIS A 37 -2.93 -46.46 -17.48
N LEU A 38 -2.07 -46.53 -18.47
CA LEU A 38 -2.13 -47.55 -19.53
C LEU A 38 -1.67 -48.94 -19.01
N ARG A 39 -2.45 -49.52 -18.10
CA ARG A 39 -2.16 -50.77 -17.40
C ARG A 39 -2.14 -52.00 -18.35
N HIS A 40 -3.01 -51.99 -19.38
CA HIS A 40 -3.09 -53.02 -20.39
C HIS A 40 -1.79 -53.25 -21.13
N LYS A 41 -0.90 -52.22 -21.23
CA LYS A 41 0.41 -52.33 -21.87
C LYS A 41 1.40 -53.21 -21.10
N VAL A 42 1.19 -53.36 -19.79
CA VAL A 42 2.04 -54.16 -18.92
C VAL A 42 1.37 -55.52 -18.61
N MET A 43 0.05 -55.52 -18.42
CA MET A 43 -0.76 -56.69 -18.11
C MET A 43 -2.03 -56.64 -18.98
N ALA A 44 -2.06 -57.47 -20.02
CA ALA A 44 -3.14 -57.45 -21.03
C ALA A 44 -4.56 -57.72 -20.46
N GLU A 45 -4.65 -58.28 -19.28
CA GLU A 45 -5.91 -58.64 -18.60
C GLU A 45 -6.43 -57.51 -17.69
N VAL A 46 -5.67 -56.39 -17.54
CA VAL A 46 -6.03 -55.28 -16.64
C VAL A 46 -6.50 -54.11 -17.47
N GLU A 47 -7.66 -53.55 -17.12
CA GLU A 47 -8.19 -52.35 -17.76
C GLU A 47 -7.41 -51.08 -17.36
N ASP A 48 -7.37 -50.14 -18.27
CA ASP A 48 -6.79 -48.81 -18.03
C ASP A 48 -7.66 -48.05 -17.04
N GLU A 49 -7.01 -47.26 -16.20
CA GLU A 49 -7.69 -46.39 -15.23
C GLU A 49 -7.41 -44.92 -15.54
N THR A 50 -8.48 -44.15 -15.68
CA THR A 50 -8.39 -42.70 -15.89
C THR A 50 -8.80 -41.98 -14.63
N THR A 51 -7.93 -41.07 -14.14
CA THR A 51 -8.19 -40.16 -13.06
C THR A 51 -8.23 -38.73 -13.60
N VAL A 52 -9.17 -37.92 -13.09
CA VAL A 52 -9.30 -36.49 -13.45
C VAL A 52 -8.87 -35.66 -12.28
N ASP A 53 -7.93 -34.73 -12.51
CA ASP A 53 -7.52 -33.78 -11.49
C ASP A 53 -8.62 -32.77 -11.22
N THR A 54 -8.97 -32.58 -9.95
CA THR A 54 -9.96 -31.59 -9.55
C THR A 54 -9.32 -30.20 -9.48
N PRO A 55 -9.87 -29.18 -10.18
CA PRO A 55 -9.42 -27.80 -10.03
C PRO A 55 -9.59 -27.28 -8.60
N ASP A 56 -8.74 -26.31 -8.20
CA ASP A 56 -8.80 -25.71 -6.87
C ASP A 56 -9.88 -24.62 -6.74
N THR A 57 -10.60 -24.32 -7.83
CA THR A 57 -11.60 -23.27 -7.88
C THR A 57 -12.99 -23.81 -8.19
N GLU A 58 -14.01 -23.24 -7.54
CA GLU A 58 -15.43 -23.50 -7.83
C GLU A 58 -15.86 -22.96 -9.22
N TYR A 59 -15.07 -22.08 -9.84
CA TYR A 59 -15.35 -21.47 -11.15
C TYR A 59 -14.80 -22.29 -12.35
N ALA A 60 -14.29 -23.50 -12.11
CA ALA A 60 -13.62 -24.32 -13.15
C ALA A 60 -14.46 -24.48 -14.44
N GLU A 61 -15.77 -24.68 -14.31
CA GLU A 61 -16.69 -24.82 -15.46
C GLU A 61 -17.08 -23.48 -16.11
N GLN A 62 -16.70 -22.36 -15.48
CA GLN A 62 -17.12 -21.00 -15.87
C GLN A 62 -15.94 -20.05 -16.10
N ILE A 63 -14.76 -20.57 -16.38
CA ILE A 63 -13.52 -19.76 -16.55
C ILE A 63 -13.69 -18.69 -17.62
N THR A 64 -14.38 -18.98 -18.72
CA THR A 64 -14.66 -17.97 -19.75
C THR A 64 -15.49 -16.82 -19.20
N ASN A 65 -16.48 -17.09 -18.33
CA ASN A 65 -17.28 -16.04 -17.70
C ASN A 65 -16.45 -15.20 -16.71
N VAL A 66 -15.49 -15.80 -16.02
CA VAL A 66 -14.54 -15.05 -15.18
C VAL A 66 -13.68 -14.10 -16.02
N VAL A 67 -13.24 -14.52 -17.22
CA VAL A 67 -12.52 -13.64 -18.17
C VAL A 67 -13.41 -12.48 -18.63
N ILE A 68 -14.67 -12.77 -18.98
CA ILE A 68 -15.62 -11.73 -19.43
C ILE A 68 -15.89 -10.75 -18.28
N LEU A 69 -16.11 -11.24 -17.05
CA LEU A 69 -16.26 -10.38 -15.86
C LEU A 69 -15.03 -9.51 -15.65
N LEU A 70 -13.81 -10.05 -15.77
CA LEU A 70 -12.57 -9.26 -15.61
C LEU A 70 -12.52 -8.10 -16.62
N MET A 71 -12.87 -8.36 -17.88
CA MET A 71 -12.91 -7.30 -18.91
C MET A 71 -14.00 -6.25 -18.60
N TYR A 72 -15.16 -6.69 -18.12
CA TYR A 72 -16.23 -5.79 -17.69
C TYR A 72 -15.78 -4.92 -16.49
N LEU A 73 -15.14 -5.51 -15.48
CA LEU A 73 -14.61 -4.78 -14.32
C LEU A 73 -13.58 -3.74 -14.73
N LEU A 74 -12.71 -4.05 -15.69
CA LEU A 74 -11.75 -3.11 -16.25
C LEU A 74 -12.43 -1.91 -16.90
N ASP A 75 -13.44 -2.15 -17.74
CA ASP A 75 -14.25 -1.08 -18.38
C ASP A 75 -14.93 -0.20 -17.31
N GLN A 76 -15.54 -0.81 -16.28
CA GLN A 76 -16.15 -0.06 -15.17
C GLN A 76 -15.12 0.77 -14.40
N ARG A 77 -13.92 0.24 -14.22
CA ARG A 77 -12.81 0.94 -13.57
C ARG A 77 -12.34 2.15 -14.37
N GLU A 78 -12.30 2.03 -15.69
CA GLU A 78 -11.97 3.14 -16.61
C GLU A 78 -13.05 4.22 -16.59
N LYS A 79 -14.34 3.84 -16.66
CA LYS A 79 -15.49 4.76 -16.56
C LYS A 79 -15.48 5.53 -15.24
N LEU A 80 -15.29 4.84 -14.11
CA LEU A 80 -15.19 5.48 -12.80
C LEU A 80 -13.99 6.44 -12.73
N SER A 81 -12.85 6.06 -13.27
CA SER A 81 -11.66 6.93 -13.32
C SER A 81 -11.89 8.19 -14.14
N ALA A 82 -12.63 8.08 -15.25
CA ALA A 82 -13.01 9.24 -16.06
C ALA A 82 -13.99 10.14 -15.32
N ALA A 83 -14.99 9.58 -14.62
CA ALA A 83 -15.96 10.34 -13.83
C ALA A 83 -15.28 11.08 -12.65
N ILE A 84 -14.34 10.41 -11.94
CA ILE A 84 -13.54 11.04 -10.87
C ILE A 84 -12.71 12.21 -11.42
N ARG A 85 -12.06 12.03 -12.57
CA ARG A 85 -11.29 13.12 -13.21
C ARG A 85 -12.17 14.30 -13.61
N ALA A 86 -13.37 14.03 -14.13
CA ALA A 86 -14.34 15.06 -14.48
C ALA A 86 -14.77 15.85 -13.22
N ALA A 87 -15.16 15.14 -12.16
CA ALA A 87 -15.57 15.76 -10.90
C ALA A 87 -14.45 16.59 -10.26
N LYS A 88 -13.19 16.15 -10.33
CA LYS A 88 -12.05 16.92 -9.80
C LYS A 88 -11.74 18.17 -10.60
N ARG A 89 -12.09 18.25 -11.87
CA ARG A 89 -11.82 19.40 -12.73
C ARG A 89 -12.54 20.66 -12.28
N ASP A 90 -13.70 20.49 -11.64
CA ASP A 90 -14.54 21.58 -11.17
C ASP A 90 -14.16 22.06 -9.74
N LEU A 91 -13.16 21.43 -9.13
CA LEU A 91 -12.66 21.84 -7.81
C LEU A 91 -11.84 23.13 -7.91
N THR A 92 -11.94 23.97 -6.88
CA THR A 92 -11.16 25.20 -6.74
C THR A 92 -9.70 24.97 -6.34
N ILE A 93 -9.37 23.74 -5.92
CA ILE A 93 -8.03 23.33 -5.51
C ILE A 93 -7.54 22.19 -6.39
N ASP A 94 -6.23 22.11 -6.61
CA ASP A 94 -5.59 20.92 -7.18
C ASP A 94 -5.58 19.80 -6.13
N PHE A 95 -6.65 18.99 -6.15
CA PHE A 95 -6.86 17.95 -5.12
C PHE A 95 -5.68 16.99 -4.99
N ASP A 96 -5.16 16.48 -6.09
CA ASP A 96 -4.09 15.47 -6.06
C ASP A 96 -2.75 16.09 -5.67
N GLY A 97 -2.47 17.29 -6.17
CA GLY A 97 -1.29 18.08 -5.79
C GLY A 97 -1.30 18.42 -4.30
N GLU A 98 -2.44 18.90 -3.78
CA GLU A 98 -2.55 19.25 -2.37
C GLU A 98 -2.51 18.03 -1.44
N VAL A 99 -3.05 16.88 -1.80
CA VAL A 99 -2.88 15.62 -1.04
C VAL A 99 -1.39 15.29 -0.88
N SER A 100 -0.63 15.36 -1.99
CA SER A 100 0.80 15.06 -1.99
C SER A 100 1.60 16.08 -1.17
N LEU A 101 1.35 17.38 -1.37
CA LEU A 101 2.03 18.47 -0.66
C LEU A 101 1.69 18.45 0.84
N ASN A 102 0.45 18.16 1.19
CA ASN A 102 0.02 18.12 2.58
C ASN A 102 0.67 16.98 3.37
N SER A 103 0.87 15.82 2.73
CA SER A 103 1.67 14.74 3.29
C SER A 103 3.10 15.21 3.61
N LYS A 104 3.73 15.97 2.71
CA LYS A 104 5.07 16.55 2.96
C LYS A 104 5.08 17.59 4.07
N ARG A 105 4.05 18.45 4.15
CA ARG A 105 3.91 19.41 5.26
C ARG A 105 3.87 18.68 6.61
N GLN A 106 3.09 17.61 6.71
CA GLN A 106 2.99 16.80 7.92
C GLN A 106 4.30 16.09 8.27
N ASP A 107 5.00 15.54 7.29
CA ASP A 107 6.29 14.88 7.48
C ASP A 107 7.35 15.87 8.00
N TYR A 108 7.43 17.06 7.39
CA TYR A 108 8.37 18.08 7.85
C TYR A 108 7.99 18.67 9.20
N ALA A 109 6.70 18.81 9.50
CA ALA A 109 6.25 19.22 10.82
C ALA A 109 6.69 18.23 11.91
N LYS A 110 6.57 16.92 11.66
CA LYS A 110 7.07 15.84 12.54
C LYS A 110 8.58 15.91 12.72
N LEU A 111 9.33 16.09 11.62
CA LEU A 111 10.78 16.25 11.64
C LEU A 111 11.19 17.44 12.49
N PHE A 112 10.59 18.61 12.27
CA PHE A 112 10.90 19.83 13.01
C PHE A 112 10.46 19.77 14.47
N LYS A 113 9.38 19.06 14.77
CA LYS A 113 8.99 18.76 16.15
C LYS A 113 10.08 17.94 16.85
N HIS A 114 10.55 16.85 16.22
CA HIS A 114 11.64 16.03 16.74
C HIS A 114 12.92 16.86 16.96
N MET A 115 13.34 17.66 15.98
CA MET A 115 14.46 18.59 16.15
C MET A 115 14.26 19.54 17.33
N GLY A 116 13.06 20.07 17.51
CA GLY A 116 12.71 20.95 18.63
C GLY A 116 12.77 20.29 20.01
N GLU A 117 12.77 18.97 20.10
CA GLU A 117 12.87 18.18 21.34
C GLU A 117 14.31 17.87 21.73
N ILE A 118 15.26 17.88 20.77
CA ILE A 118 16.67 17.65 21.02
C ILE A 118 17.25 18.70 21.97
N ARG A 119 18.04 18.27 22.93
CA ARG A 119 18.69 19.12 23.93
C ARG A 119 20.20 18.94 23.90
N SER A 120 20.94 20.00 24.18
CA SER A 120 22.35 19.90 24.49
C SER A 120 22.53 19.13 25.77
N SER A 121 23.57 18.30 25.84
CA SER A 121 23.89 17.49 27.01
C SER A 121 25.41 17.36 27.16
N GLU A 122 25.82 17.15 28.38
CA GLU A 122 27.22 16.84 28.73
C GLU A 122 27.20 15.62 29.65
N VAL A 123 27.99 14.61 29.32
CA VAL A 123 28.09 13.36 30.08
C VAL A 123 29.57 12.97 30.18
N ILE A 124 30.02 12.61 31.39
CA ILE A 124 31.32 12.00 31.60
C ILE A 124 31.12 10.49 31.65
N MET A 125 31.84 9.78 30.82
CA MET A 125 31.81 8.30 30.74
C MET A 125 33.15 7.76 31.29
N PRO A 126 33.15 7.22 32.51
CA PRO A 126 34.38 6.76 33.16
C PRO A 126 35.06 5.63 32.38
N GLY A 127 36.38 5.75 32.15
CA GLY A 127 37.19 4.73 31.50
C GLY A 127 36.88 4.44 30.03
N MET A 128 35.99 5.22 29.38
CA MET A 128 35.60 5.00 27.97
C MET A 128 36.54 5.69 26.97
N GLY A 129 37.38 6.62 27.43
CA GLY A 129 38.42 7.23 26.62
C GLY A 129 39.70 6.40 26.64
N SER A 130 40.55 6.58 25.65
CA SER A 130 41.87 5.98 25.58
C SER A 130 42.92 6.98 25.13
N GLY A 131 44.15 6.85 25.64
CA GLY A 131 45.29 7.61 25.22
C GLY A 131 46.51 6.72 25.10
N TYR A 132 47.59 7.27 24.59
CA TYR A 132 48.88 6.57 24.46
C TYR A 132 49.95 7.31 25.26
N ARG A 133 50.85 6.55 25.86
CA ARG A 133 52.07 7.07 26.50
C ARG A 133 53.24 6.15 26.17
N PHE A 134 54.43 6.67 26.22
CA PHE A 134 55.64 5.85 26.16
C PHE A 134 56.02 5.39 27.56
N ASN A 135 56.38 4.12 27.72
CA ASN A 135 56.94 3.58 28.95
C ASN A 135 58.44 3.90 29.05
N ALA A 136 59.10 3.51 30.16
CA ALA A 136 60.51 3.77 30.39
C ALA A 136 61.44 3.11 29.33
N GLU A 137 60.94 2.11 28.62
CA GLU A 137 61.66 1.35 27.58
C GLU A 137 61.45 1.92 26.19
N GLY A 138 60.67 3.04 26.05
CA GLY A 138 60.36 3.69 24.78
C GLY A 138 59.21 3.04 23.98
N ASN A 139 58.50 2.05 24.52
CA ASN A 139 57.38 1.42 23.90
C ASN A 139 56.09 2.21 24.12
N GLN A 140 55.26 2.30 23.07
CA GLN A 140 53.95 2.93 23.17
C GLN A 140 52.96 2.01 23.90
N VAL A 141 52.42 2.48 25.03
CA VAL A 141 51.40 1.76 25.82
C VAL A 141 50.11 2.55 25.90
N THR A 142 48.97 1.85 25.78
CA THR A 142 47.63 2.45 25.88
C THR A 142 47.25 2.61 27.35
N TYR A 143 46.60 3.72 27.69
CA TYR A 143 45.95 3.88 29.00
C TYR A 143 44.48 4.29 28.80
N ARG A 144 43.63 3.98 29.77
CA ARG A 144 42.25 4.41 29.81
C ARG A 144 42.12 5.72 30.58
N CYS A 145 41.20 6.55 30.11
CA CYS A 145 40.83 7.80 30.77
C CYS A 145 39.31 8.00 30.67
N ASP A 146 38.80 8.98 31.38
CA ASP A 146 37.39 9.37 31.25
C ASP A 146 37.16 10.08 29.92
N LEU A 147 36.00 9.81 29.31
CA LEU A 147 35.56 10.47 28.09
C LEU A 147 34.45 11.47 28.42
N LYS A 148 34.71 12.76 28.20
CA LYS A 148 33.70 13.80 28.26
C LYS A 148 33.02 13.91 26.91
N LYS A 149 31.75 13.49 26.82
CA LYS A 149 30.92 13.63 25.63
C LYS A 149 30.03 14.88 25.77
N VAL A 150 30.20 15.84 24.86
CA VAL A 150 29.40 17.04 24.81
C VAL A 150 28.59 17.01 23.52
N ILE A 151 27.28 17.11 23.65
CA ILE A 151 26.35 17.21 22.52
C ILE A 151 25.80 18.62 22.51
N THR A 152 26.05 19.36 21.45
CA THR A 152 25.52 20.73 21.26
C THR A 152 24.58 20.76 20.09
N ILE A 153 23.51 21.54 20.21
CA ILE A 153 22.58 21.80 19.10
C ILE A 153 23.25 22.83 18.17
N ASN A 154 23.28 22.53 16.86
CA ASN A 154 23.87 23.40 15.83
C ASN A 154 22.87 24.14 14.98
N PHE A 155 21.62 24.28 15.45
CA PHE A 155 20.54 24.99 14.78
C PHE A 155 19.75 25.87 15.75
N ASP A 156 18.99 26.85 15.20
CA ASP A 156 18.08 27.69 15.97
C ASP A 156 16.80 26.92 16.30
N ARG A 157 16.75 26.40 17.53
CA ARG A 157 15.65 25.61 18.06
C ARG A 157 14.31 26.35 18.06
N ASN A 158 14.33 27.64 18.36
CA ASN A 158 13.10 28.46 18.43
C ASN A 158 12.53 28.69 17.02
N LYS A 159 13.39 28.92 16.05
CA LYS A 159 13.01 29.05 14.64
C LYS A 159 12.41 27.74 14.11
N VAL A 160 13.01 26.60 14.40
CA VAL A 160 12.51 25.26 14.02
C VAL A 160 11.15 24.98 14.65
N LYS A 161 10.93 25.31 15.92
CA LYS A 161 9.62 25.18 16.59
C LYS A 161 8.54 26.05 15.93
N LYS A 162 8.88 27.27 15.53
CA LYS A 162 7.94 28.15 14.81
C LYS A 162 7.56 27.55 13.45
N PHE A 163 8.52 26.98 12.72
CA PHE A 163 8.23 26.30 11.45
C PHE A 163 7.35 25.08 11.64
N ALA A 164 7.61 24.24 12.66
CA ALA A 164 6.76 23.11 12.98
C ALA A 164 5.30 23.54 13.23
N ALA A 165 5.10 24.57 14.04
CA ALA A 165 3.77 25.10 14.35
C ALA A 165 3.07 25.65 13.09
N SER A 166 3.80 26.39 12.24
CA SER A 166 3.28 26.93 10.98
C SER A 166 2.85 25.81 10.01
N LEU A 167 3.70 24.80 9.84
CA LEU A 167 3.40 23.65 8.95
C LEU A 167 2.21 22.84 9.45
N ASN A 168 2.10 22.60 10.77
CA ASN A 168 0.94 21.90 11.33
C ASN A 168 -0.35 22.69 11.05
N LYS A 169 -0.37 24.00 11.30
CA LYS A 169 -1.54 24.83 11.02
C LYS A 169 -1.93 24.82 9.54
N GLN A 170 -0.96 24.89 8.63
CA GLN A 170 -1.22 24.78 7.19
C GLN A 170 -1.76 23.39 6.83
N ALA A 171 -1.15 22.32 7.36
CA ALA A 171 -1.58 20.96 7.10
C ALA A 171 -3.01 20.70 7.59
N ASP A 172 -3.37 21.20 8.77
CA ASP A 172 -4.73 21.07 9.32
C ASP A 172 -5.76 21.82 8.46
N THR A 173 -5.43 23.04 8.00
CA THR A 173 -6.30 23.82 7.12
C THR A 173 -6.56 23.08 5.80
N ILE A 174 -5.50 22.62 5.14
CA ILE A 174 -5.61 21.90 3.86
C ILE A 174 -6.33 20.54 4.05
N SER A 175 -6.06 19.82 5.15
CA SER A 175 -6.79 18.58 5.44
C SER A 175 -8.29 18.82 5.52
N ALA A 176 -8.73 19.89 6.22
CA ALA A 176 -10.14 20.23 6.32
C ALA A 176 -10.76 20.61 4.95
N GLU A 177 -10.01 21.27 4.06
CA GLU A 177 -10.46 21.58 2.70
C GLU A 177 -10.58 20.31 1.84
N LEU A 178 -9.59 19.42 1.90
CA LEU A 178 -9.60 18.13 1.22
C LEU A 178 -10.78 17.25 1.68
N ASP A 179 -11.05 17.21 2.99
CA ASP A 179 -12.19 16.47 3.55
C ASP A 179 -13.53 17.02 3.04
N LYS A 180 -13.66 18.35 2.93
CA LYS A 180 -14.86 18.96 2.32
C LYS A 180 -15.01 18.58 0.86
N CYS A 181 -13.92 18.56 0.08
CA CYS A 181 -13.95 18.13 -1.30
C CYS A 181 -14.38 16.65 -1.42
N LEU A 182 -13.87 15.79 -0.54
CA LEU A 182 -14.21 14.34 -0.55
C LEU A 182 -15.70 14.09 -0.33
N VAL A 183 -16.34 14.88 0.54
CA VAL A 183 -17.75 14.63 0.93
C VAL A 183 -18.72 15.37 0.01
N ASN A 184 -18.38 16.59 -0.45
CA ASN A 184 -19.31 17.45 -1.17
C ASN A 184 -19.21 17.36 -2.69
N THR A 185 -18.14 16.76 -3.24
CA THR A 185 -17.99 16.64 -4.70
C THR A 185 -18.72 15.40 -5.19
N GLU A 186 -19.68 15.61 -6.06
CA GLU A 186 -20.43 14.52 -6.69
C GLU A 186 -19.69 13.94 -7.89
N VAL A 187 -19.69 12.62 -7.96
CA VAL A 187 -19.14 11.83 -9.07
C VAL A 187 -20.31 11.16 -9.78
N ALA A 188 -20.47 11.45 -11.07
CA ALA A 188 -21.53 10.89 -11.93
C ALA A 188 -21.15 9.47 -12.35
N PHE A 189 -21.35 8.51 -11.47
CA PHE A 189 -21.13 7.09 -11.71
C PHE A 189 -22.14 6.27 -10.90
N GLU A 190 -22.72 5.27 -11.55
CA GLU A 190 -23.66 4.31 -10.95
C GLU A 190 -22.93 2.96 -10.77
N PRO A 191 -22.75 2.49 -9.53
CA PRO A 191 -22.08 1.23 -9.25
C PRO A 191 -22.88 0.03 -9.76
N PRO A 192 -22.29 -0.88 -10.55
CA PRO A 192 -22.98 -2.11 -10.96
C PRO A 192 -23.12 -3.14 -9.84
N PHE A 193 -22.33 -3.06 -8.78
CA PHE A 193 -22.34 -3.98 -7.65
C PHE A 193 -22.33 -3.21 -6.32
N ASP A 194 -22.79 -3.83 -5.23
CA ASP A 194 -22.64 -3.24 -3.90
C ASP A 194 -21.16 -3.23 -3.47
N VAL A 195 -20.78 -2.23 -2.71
CA VAL A 195 -19.39 -2.05 -2.24
C VAL A 195 -18.95 -3.18 -1.29
N ASN A 196 -19.90 -3.88 -0.66
CA ASN A 196 -19.64 -4.96 0.28
C ASN A 196 -19.73 -6.35 -0.35
N ASP A 197 -20.21 -6.48 -1.61
CA ASP A 197 -20.31 -7.77 -2.30
C ASP A 197 -18.98 -8.51 -2.30
N THR A 198 -19.00 -9.81 -2.16
CA THR A 198 -17.85 -10.68 -2.42
C THR A 198 -17.60 -10.83 -3.92
N PHE A 199 -16.55 -11.53 -4.31
CA PHE A 199 -16.33 -11.89 -5.70
C PHE A 199 -17.46 -12.81 -6.22
N ALA A 200 -17.90 -13.75 -5.38
CA ALA A 200 -19.01 -14.67 -5.73
C ALA A 200 -20.32 -13.90 -5.99
N ASP A 201 -20.70 -12.98 -5.08
CA ASP A 201 -21.90 -12.17 -5.24
C ASP A 201 -21.86 -11.32 -6.52
N ALA A 202 -20.72 -10.68 -6.80
CA ALA A 202 -20.52 -9.87 -7.99
C ALA A 202 -20.56 -10.72 -9.29
N PHE A 203 -20.00 -11.94 -9.24
CA PHE A 203 -20.02 -12.88 -10.36
C PHE A 203 -21.44 -13.38 -10.65
N GLU A 204 -22.20 -13.77 -9.61
CA GLU A 204 -23.59 -14.17 -9.73
C GLU A 204 -24.46 -13.04 -10.28
N ALA A 205 -24.32 -11.83 -9.73
CA ALA A 205 -25.04 -10.66 -10.22
C ALA A 205 -24.71 -10.34 -11.70
N PHE A 206 -23.44 -10.50 -12.09
CA PHE A 206 -23.01 -10.31 -13.49
C PHE A 206 -23.60 -11.36 -14.44
N LEU A 207 -23.73 -12.62 -14.02
CA LEU A 207 -24.32 -13.68 -14.84
C LEU A 207 -25.84 -13.53 -14.98
N ALA A 208 -26.49 -12.84 -14.02
CA ALA A 208 -27.93 -12.62 -14.01
C ALA A 208 -28.36 -11.39 -14.84
N ALA A 209 -27.43 -10.52 -15.24
CA ALA A 209 -27.68 -9.27 -15.97
C ALA A 209 -27.63 -9.48 -17.48
#